data_4ed8c2ce1c7170aa322017ba9cefc61c
#
_entry.id   4ed8c2ce1c7170aa322017ba9cefc61c
#
_cell.length_a   1.000
_cell.length_b   1.000
_cell.length_c   1.000
_cell.angle_alpha   90.00
_cell.angle_beta   90.00
_cell.angle_gamma   90.00
#
_symmetry.space_group_name_H-M   'P 1'
#
loop_
_entity.id
_entity.type
_entity.pdbx_description
1 polymer ?
#
loop_
_entity_poly.entity_id
_entity_poly.type
_entity_poly.pdbx_seq_one_letter_code
_entity_poly.pdbx_strand_id
1 'polypeptide(L)'
;VMIRERLDSLAPIMTRERGKPINEARGEWNAAADLFEWFAEEGKRAYGRVIPARKPGKRLLSLPEPVGVVATITAWNFPAYLPARKWSGALAAGCTVVGRPSELTPMSAMALVNVMHEAGMPPGVMNLINGQPAEQGQAFLQSPYVDKISFTGSQRVGQILMRGAA
;
A
#
# COMPACT_ATOMS: atom_id res chain seq x y z
N VAL A 1 15.97 -1.23 3.39
CA VAL A 1 17.31 -0.67 3.55
C VAL A 1 17.26 0.85 3.64
N MET A 2 16.92 1.62 2.60
CA MET A 2 16.93 3.10 2.59
C MET A 2 16.07 3.75 3.70
N ILE A 3 14.94 3.15 4.09
CA ILE A 3 14.13 3.66 5.22
C ILE A 3 14.94 3.65 6.50
N ARG A 4 15.64 2.54 6.83
CA ARG A 4 16.44 2.43 8.06
C ARG A 4 17.63 3.37 8.08
N GLU A 5 18.26 3.61 6.94
CA GLU A 5 19.37 4.57 6.79
C GLU A 5 18.94 6.02 7.02
N ARG A 6 17.62 6.31 6.90
CA ARG A 6 17.05 7.66 7.00
C ARG A 6 16.18 7.89 8.24
N LEU A 7 16.26 7.04 9.23
CA LEU A 7 15.43 7.16 10.44
C LEU A 7 15.59 8.52 11.14
N ASP A 8 16.78 9.11 11.11
CA ASP A 8 17.05 10.41 11.72
C ASP A 8 16.33 11.56 11.02
N SER A 9 16.00 11.44 9.75
CA SER A 9 15.21 12.42 9.02
C SER A 9 13.72 12.09 8.99
N LEU A 10 13.36 10.81 8.92
CA LEU A 10 11.98 10.35 8.79
C LEU A 10 11.20 10.40 10.10
N ALA A 11 11.80 9.98 11.21
CA ALA A 11 11.12 9.94 12.49
C ALA A 11 10.66 11.32 13.00
N PRO A 12 11.46 12.41 12.88
CA PRO A 12 10.99 13.74 13.23
C PRO A 12 9.78 14.23 12.41
N ILE A 13 9.63 13.83 11.15
CA ILE A 13 8.46 14.17 10.33
C ILE A 13 7.20 13.61 11.00
N MET A 14 7.22 12.33 11.34
CA MET A 14 6.10 11.66 12.01
C MET A 14 5.80 12.25 13.39
N THR A 15 6.83 12.56 14.16
CA THR A 15 6.65 13.20 15.49
C THR A 15 5.97 14.56 15.35
N ARG A 16 6.35 15.37 14.37
CA ARG A 16 5.77 16.71 14.14
C ARG A 16 4.33 16.66 13.65
N GLU A 17 3.99 15.75 12.73
CA GLU A 17 2.63 15.70 12.19
C GLU A 17 1.65 14.95 13.09
N ARG A 18 2.11 13.92 13.82
CA ARG A 18 1.26 13.00 14.58
C ARG A 18 1.33 13.20 16.10
N GLY A 19 2.39 13.84 16.61
CA GLY A 19 2.68 13.92 18.04
C GLY A 19 3.21 12.61 18.65
N LYS A 20 3.62 11.65 17.84
CA LYS A 20 4.17 10.37 18.29
C LYS A 20 5.56 10.58 18.91
N PRO A 21 5.87 9.99 20.11
CA PRO A 21 7.21 10.02 20.65
C PRO A 21 8.27 9.54 19.67
N ILE A 22 9.42 10.19 19.63
CA ILE A 22 10.45 9.94 18.62
C ILE A 22 10.90 8.47 18.55
N ASN A 23 10.99 7.79 19.69
CA ASN A 23 11.37 6.37 19.72
C ASN A 23 10.28 5.47 19.13
N GLU A 24 9.01 5.80 19.34
CA GLU A 24 7.88 5.09 18.75
C GLU A 24 7.80 5.36 17.24
N ALA A 25 8.08 6.60 16.80
CA ALA A 25 8.17 6.95 15.39
C ALA A 25 9.28 6.16 14.69
N ARG A 26 10.46 6.03 15.31
CA ARG A 26 11.55 5.17 14.81
C ARG A 26 11.11 3.71 14.70
N GLY A 27 10.41 3.20 15.72
CA GLY A 27 9.86 1.84 15.72
C GLY A 27 8.88 1.61 14.57
N GLU A 28 7.99 2.57 14.32
CA GLU A 28 7.03 2.49 13.22
C GLU A 28 7.71 2.48 11.83
N TRP A 29 8.71 3.34 11.61
CA TRP A 29 9.47 3.35 10.37
C TRP A 29 10.25 2.06 10.15
N ASN A 30 10.81 1.45 11.20
CA ASN A 30 11.45 0.13 11.10
C ASN A 30 10.43 -0.95 10.73
N ALA A 31 9.26 -0.96 11.37
CA ALA A 31 8.20 -1.90 11.04
C ALA A 31 7.67 -1.71 9.60
N ALA A 32 7.64 -0.47 9.10
CA ALA A 32 7.33 -0.21 7.69
C ALA A 32 8.38 -0.80 6.75
N ALA A 33 9.67 -0.69 7.09
CA ALA A 33 10.76 -1.30 6.33
C ALA A 33 10.67 -2.83 6.33
N ASP A 34 10.35 -3.45 7.48
CA ASP A 34 10.15 -4.91 7.60
C ASP A 34 9.07 -5.40 6.64
N LEU A 35 7.97 -4.65 6.48
CA LEU A 35 6.89 -5.01 5.55
C LEU A 35 7.36 -5.03 4.09
N PHE A 36 8.13 -4.03 3.67
CA PHE A 36 8.68 -4.01 2.31
C PHE A 36 9.64 -5.17 2.07
N GLU A 37 10.50 -5.50 3.03
CA GLU A 37 11.40 -6.65 2.93
C GLU A 37 10.62 -7.96 2.88
N TRP A 38 9.65 -8.14 3.78
CA TRP A 38 8.78 -9.32 3.79
C TRP A 38 8.08 -9.55 2.46
N PHE A 39 7.39 -8.53 1.94
CA PHE A 39 6.64 -8.69 0.70
C PHE A 39 7.52 -8.78 -0.54
N ALA A 40 8.73 -8.20 -0.54
CA ALA A 40 9.71 -8.41 -1.60
C ALA A 40 10.12 -9.90 -1.69
N GLU A 41 10.26 -10.59 -0.55
CA GLU A 41 10.53 -12.03 -0.52
C GLU A 41 9.28 -12.85 -0.84
N GLU A 42 8.08 -12.44 -0.38
CA GLU A 42 6.82 -13.13 -0.73
C GLU A 42 6.50 -13.05 -2.22
N GLY A 43 6.77 -11.93 -2.89
CA GLY A 43 6.59 -11.78 -4.33
C GLY A 43 7.35 -12.83 -5.15
N LYS A 44 8.51 -13.28 -4.66
CA LYS A 44 9.30 -14.37 -5.27
C LYS A 44 8.62 -15.73 -5.18
N ARG A 45 7.60 -15.91 -4.34
CA ARG A 45 6.90 -17.18 -4.08
C ARG A 45 5.52 -17.28 -4.75
N ALA A 46 5.17 -16.36 -5.63
CA ALA A 46 3.92 -16.37 -6.38
C ALA A 46 3.98 -17.33 -7.59
N TYR A 47 4.24 -18.61 -7.34
CA TYR A 47 4.59 -19.60 -8.39
C TYR A 47 3.43 -20.10 -9.24
N GLY A 48 2.20 -20.02 -8.80
CA GLY A 48 1.10 -20.71 -9.45
C GLY A 48 1.08 -22.22 -9.16
N ARG A 49 0.23 -22.97 -9.91
CA ARG A 49 0.03 -24.40 -9.69
C ARG A 49 -0.03 -25.16 -11.02
N VAL A 50 0.57 -26.35 -11.06
CA VAL A 50 0.35 -27.35 -12.11
C VAL A 50 -0.72 -28.32 -11.59
N ILE A 51 -1.83 -28.46 -12.29
CA ILE A 51 -2.98 -29.25 -11.87
C ILE A 51 -3.06 -30.51 -12.75
N PRO A 52 -3.20 -31.72 -12.19
CA PRO A 52 -3.38 -32.93 -12.98
C PRO A 52 -4.60 -32.84 -13.90
N ALA A 53 -4.41 -33.10 -15.18
CA ALA A 53 -5.50 -33.10 -16.16
C ALA A 53 -6.19 -34.46 -16.18
N ARG A 54 -7.52 -34.48 -16.39
CA ARG A 54 -8.30 -35.71 -16.54
C ARG A 54 -8.00 -36.47 -17.83
N LYS A 55 -7.50 -35.79 -18.86
CA LYS A 55 -7.22 -36.38 -20.15
C LYS A 55 -5.71 -36.37 -20.44
N PRO A 56 -5.13 -37.48 -20.95
CA PRO A 56 -3.73 -37.49 -21.37
C PRO A 56 -3.41 -36.40 -22.39
N GLY A 57 -2.18 -35.88 -22.37
CA GLY A 57 -1.72 -34.86 -23.32
C GLY A 57 -2.17 -33.44 -23.01
N LYS A 58 -2.95 -33.20 -21.94
CA LYS A 58 -3.32 -31.86 -21.47
C LYS A 58 -2.52 -31.44 -20.26
N ARG A 59 -2.20 -30.15 -20.17
CA ARG A 59 -1.62 -29.51 -18.99
C ARG A 59 -2.54 -28.41 -18.51
N LEU A 60 -2.85 -28.39 -17.22
CA LEU A 60 -3.65 -27.34 -16.57
C LEU A 60 -2.75 -26.55 -15.65
N LEU A 61 -2.76 -25.24 -15.81
CA LEU A 61 -1.97 -24.30 -15.01
C LEU A 61 -2.90 -23.29 -14.38
N SER A 62 -2.64 -22.93 -13.12
CA SER A 62 -3.22 -21.77 -12.46
C SER A 62 -2.10 -20.80 -12.16
N LEU A 63 -2.11 -19.62 -12.76
CA LEU A 63 -1.08 -18.59 -12.59
C LEU A 63 -1.68 -17.39 -11.86
N PRO A 64 -1.03 -16.85 -10.82
CA PRO A 64 -1.39 -15.58 -10.23
C PRO A 64 -1.13 -14.45 -11.24
N GLU A 65 -2.04 -13.48 -11.29
CA GLU A 65 -1.89 -12.26 -12.08
C GLU A 65 -2.18 -11.04 -11.20
N PRO A 66 -1.54 -9.89 -11.48
CA PRO A 66 -1.89 -8.63 -10.81
C PRO A 66 -3.36 -8.31 -11.00
N VAL A 67 -4.03 -7.81 -9.95
CA VAL A 67 -5.42 -7.38 -10.08
C VAL A 67 -5.58 -6.07 -10.84
N GLY A 68 -4.49 -5.32 -11.03
CA GLY A 68 -4.49 -4.03 -11.73
C GLY A 68 -4.18 -2.86 -10.80
N VAL A 69 -5.00 -1.81 -10.81
CA VAL A 69 -4.82 -0.60 -10.01
C VAL A 69 -5.46 -0.75 -8.64
N VAL A 70 -4.67 -0.57 -7.58
CA VAL A 70 -5.12 -0.65 -6.19
C VAL A 70 -5.20 0.75 -5.58
N ALA A 71 -6.41 1.21 -5.28
CA ALA A 71 -6.62 2.38 -4.45
C ALA A 71 -6.47 2.01 -2.97
N THR A 72 -5.64 2.73 -2.23
CA THR A 72 -5.41 2.46 -0.81
C THR A 72 -5.80 3.66 0.05
N ILE A 73 -6.56 3.40 1.10
CA ILE A 73 -7.01 4.43 2.05
C ILE A 73 -6.56 4.02 3.44
N THR A 74 -5.86 4.92 4.16
CA THR A 74 -5.29 4.63 5.47
C THR A 74 -5.68 5.67 6.52
N ALA A 75 -5.74 5.23 7.77
CA ALA A 75 -5.99 6.07 8.93
C ALA A 75 -4.72 6.83 9.36
N TRP A 76 -4.91 7.79 10.26
CA TRP A 76 -3.89 8.73 10.72
C TRP A 76 -2.94 8.18 11.81
N ASN A 77 -3.30 7.08 12.46
CA ASN A 77 -2.63 6.64 13.69
C ASN A 77 -1.28 5.93 13.48
N PHE A 78 -1.06 5.35 12.31
CA PHE A 78 0.22 4.75 11.90
C PHE A 78 0.54 5.18 10.45
N PRO A 79 0.99 6.45 10.28
CA PRO A 79 1.03 7.09 8.95
C PRO A 79 2.12 6.56 8.01
N ALA A 80 3.09 5.79 8.50
CA ALA A 80 4.05 5.07 7.67
C ALA A 80 3.70 3.59 7.54
N TYR A 81 3.34 2.93 8.65
CA TYR A 81 3.10 1.49 8.69
C TYR A 81 1.84 1.06 7.91
N LEU A 82 0.72 1.78 8.06
CA LEU A 82 -0.52 1.41 7.37
C LEU A 82 -0.42 1.54 5.83
N PRO A 83 0.17 2.63 5.29
CA PRO A 83 0.51 2.66 3.87
C PRO A 83 1.47 1.55 3.47
N ALA A 84 2.59 1.37 4.17
CA ALA A 84 3.58 0.34 3.88
C ALA A 84 2.95 -1.05 3.77
N ARG A 85 2.05 -1.41 4.70
CA ARG A 85 1.35 -2.70 4.72
C ARG A 85 0.50 -2.95 3.48
N LYS A 86 -0.07 -1.89 2.90
CA LYS A 86 -0.90 -1.99 1.69
C LYS A 86 -0.07 -1.93 0.42
N TRP A 87 0.87 -1.00 0.38
CA TRP A 87 1.68 -0.75 -0.81
C TRP A 87 2.64 -1.87 -1.10
N SER A 88 3.35 -2.37 -0.07
CA SER A 88 4.31 -3.47 -0.26
C SER A 88 3.66 -4.73 -0.82
N GLY A 89 2.49 -5.12 -0.31
CA GLY A 89 1.75 -6.27 -0.81
C GLY A 89 1.21 -6.08 -2.25
N ALA A 90 0.65 -4.90 -2.54
CA ALA A 90 0.15 -4.60 -3.88
C ALA A 90 1.29 -4.57 -4.92
N LEU A 91 2.41 -3.92 -4.60
CA LEU A 91 3.57 -3.82 -5.48
C LEU A 91 4.25 -5.18 -5.69
N ALA A 92 4.38 -6.00 -4.63
CA ALA A 92 4.93 -7.36 -4.74
C ALA A 92 4.06 -8.27 -5.61
N ALA A 93 2.75 -8.02 -5.67
CA ALA A 93 1.82 -8.70 -6.56
C ALA A 93 1.83 -8.15 -8.01
N GLY A 94 2.66 -7.15 -8.32
CA GLY A 94 2.75 -6.52 -9.64
C GLY A 94 1.65 -5.49 -9.94
N CYS A 95 0.91 -5.03 -8.93
CA CYS A 95 -0.12 -4.00 -9.08
C CYS A 95 0.48 -2.59 -9.05
N THR A 96 -0.22 -1.62 -9.64
CA THR A 96 0.03 -0.20 -9.42
C THR A 96 -0.82 0.31 -8.27
N VAL A 97 -0.39 1.41 -7.63
CA VAL A 97 -1.04 1.93 -6.43
C VAL A 97 -1.37 3.41 -6.56
N VAL A 98 -2.59 3.77 -6.18
CA VAL A 98 -2.98 5.13 -5.86
C VAL A 98 -3.23 5.20 -4.35
N GLY A 99 -2.28 5.79 -3.63
CA GLY A 99 -2.31 5.91 -2.17
C GLY A 99 -3.02 7.19 -1.72
N ARG A 100 -3.98 7.04 -0.80
CA ARG A 100 -4.64 8.13 -0.10
C ARG A 100 -4.38 7.96 1.40
N PRO A 101 -3.35 8.63 1.97
CA PRO A 101 -3.15 8.70 3.41
C PRO A 101 -4.23 9.58 4.06
N SER A 102 -4.33 9.55 5.38
CA SER A 102 -5.17 10.51 6.09
C SER A 102 -4.70 11.94 5.84
N GLU A 103 -5.62 12.84 5.63
CA GLU A 103 -5.39 14.30 5.53
C GLU A 103 -4.78 14.90 6.81
N LEU A 104 -4.91 14.20 7.94
CA LEU A 104 -4.33 14.62 9.21
C LEU A 104 -2.83 14.30 9.33
N THR A 105 -2.33 13.32 8.58
CA THR A 105 -0.94 12.85 8.66
C THR A 105 -0.40 12.45 7.28
N PRO A 106 -0.35 13.38 6.31
CA PRO A 106 0.08 13.07 4.95
C PRO A 106 1.59 13.01 4.79
N MET A 107 2.36 13.70 5.66
CA MET A 107 3.80 13.93 5.44
C MET A 107 4.63 12.66 5.55
N SER A 108 4.30 11.75 6.47
CA SER A 108 4.99 10.45 6.56
C SER A 108 4.76 9.61 5.31
N ALA A 109 3.53 9.57 4.79
CA ALA A 109 3.23 8.85 3.56
C ALA A 109 3.96 9.47 2.35
N MET A 110 4.02 10.81 2.26
CA MET A 110 4.78 11.52 1.22
C MET A 110 6.27 11.20 1.32
N ALA A 111 6.85 11.22 2.53
CA ALA A 111 8.24 10.86 2.76
C ALA A 111 8.53 9.41 2.34
N LEU A 112 7.61 8.48 2.60
CA LEU A 112 7.73 7.10 2.17
C LEU A 112 7.75 6.97 0.64
N VAL A 113 6.86 7.67 -0.07
CA VAL A 113 6.85 7.71 -1.55
C VAL A 113 8.14 8.30 -2.10
N ASN A 114 8.67 9.36 -1.50
CA ASN A 114 9.95 9.92 -1.91
C ASN A 114 11.09 8.90 -1.78
N VAL A 115 11.15 8.15 -0.67
CA VAL A 115 12.13 7.07 -0.51
C VAL A 115 11.97 6.01 -1.58
N MET A 116 10.74 5.66 -1.96
CA MET A 116 10.46 4.68 -3.03
C MET A 116 10.91 5.19 -4.40
N HIS A 117 10.68 6.46 -4.72
CA HIS A 117 11.17 7.08 -5.97
C HIS A 117 12.69 7.09 -6.04
N GLU A 118 13.37 7.48 -4.96
CA GLU A 118 14.81 7.47 -4.89
C GLU A 118 15.41 6.04 -4.92
N ALA A 119 14.63 5.04 -4.51
CA ALA A 119 15.00 3.62 -4.67
C ALA A 119 14.81 3.10 -6.11
N GLY A 120 14.38 3.94 -7.05
CA GLY A 120 14.23 3.59 -8.46
C GLY A 120 12.83 3.08 -8.83
N MET A 121 11.79 3.37 -8.03
CA MET A 121 10.42 3.03 -8.41
C MET A 121 10.04 3.70 -9.73
N PRO A 122 9.58 2.95 -10.75
CA PRO A 122 9.21 3.55 -12.04
C PRO A 122 8.05 4.53 -11.89
N PRO A 123 8.03 5.61 -12.68
CA PRO A 123 6.91 6.56 -12.70
C PRO A 123 5.57 5.87 -12.97
N GLY A 124 4.52 6.30 -12.25
CA GLY A 124 3.16 5.77 -12.39
C GLY A 124 2.88 4.49 -11.60
N VAL A 125 3.90 3.80 -11.10
CA VAL A 125 3.71 2.56 -10.30
C VAL A 125 3.16 2.89 -8.91
N MET A 126 3.67 3.94 -8.28
CA MET A 126 3.17 4.44 -7.00
C MET A 126 2.79 5.92 -7.12
N ASN A 127 1.52 6.22 -6.88
CA ASN A 127 0.96 7.55 -6.95
C ASN A 127 0.33 7.90 -5.60
N LEU A 128 0.46 9.16 -5.16
CA LEU A 128 -0.11 9.64 -3.91
C LEU A 128 -1.05 10.82 -4.19
N ILE A 129 -2.22 10.78 -3.59
CA ILE A 129 -3.17 11.88 -3.62
C ILE A 129 -3.56 12.29 -2.20
N ASN A 130 -3.70 13.60 -1.99
CA ASN A 130 -4.22 14.20 -0.76
C ASN A 130 -5.41 15.09 -1.09
N GLY A 131 -6.38 15.19 -0.19
CA GLY A 131 -7.56 16.03 -0.37
C GLY A 131 -8.72 15.57 0.49
N GLN A 132 -9.92 16.03 0.17
CA GLN A 132 -11.13 15.73 0.92
C GLN A 132 -11.48 14.23 0.88
N PRO A 133 -11.62 13.58 2.06
CA PRO A 133 -11.80 12.13 2.14
C PRO A 133 -12.99 11.58 1.37
N ALA A 134 -14.14 12.28 1.47
CA ALA A 134 -15.38 11.83 0.84
C ALA A 134 -15.30 11.90 -0.69
N GLU A 135 -14.76 12.99 -1.23
CA GLU A 135 -14.59 13.19 -2.67
C GLU A 135 -13.65 12.15 -3.28
N GLN A 136 -12.51 11.93 -2.62
CA GLN A 136 -11.53 10.95 -3.09
C GLN A 136 -12.06 9.51 -2.99
N GLY A 137 -12.77 9.19 -1.89
CA GLY A 137 -13.42 7.89 -1.73
C GLY A 137 -14.45 7.63 -2.82
N GLN A 138 -15.26 8.63 -3.15
CA GLN A 138 -16.24 8.54 -4.24
C GLN A 138 -15.56 8.42 -5.61
N ALA A 139 -14.50 9.19 -5.86
CA ALA A 139 -13.73 9.08 -7.10
C ALA A 139 -13.16 7.68 -7.31
N PHE A 140 -12.65 7.04 -6.26
CA PHE A 140 -12.18 5.65 -6.35
C PHE A 140 -13.32 4.67 -6.67
N LEU A 141 -14.50 4.85 -6.08
CA LEU A 141 -15.65 3.98 -6.32
C LEU A 141 -16.24 4.14 -7.73
N GLN A 142 -16.14 5.33 -8.32
CA GLN A 142 -16.68 5.64 -9.64
C GLN A 142 -15.68 5.44 -10.78
N SER A 143 -14.40 5.28 -10.46
CA SER A 143 -13.35 5.15 -11.46
C SER A 143 -13.39 3.77 -12.14
N PRO A 144 -13.50 3.71 -13.48
CA PRO A 144 -13.43 2.44 -14.21
C PRO A 144 -12.01 1.86 -14.26
N TYR A 145 -11.03 2.57 -13.73
CA TYR A 145 -9.62 2.17 -13.72
C TYR A 145 -9.15 1.65 -12.38
N VAL A 146 -9.98 1.69 -11.33
CA VAL A 146 -9.64 1.17 -10.01
C VAL A 146 -10.21 -0.24 -9.87
N ASP A 147 -9.34 -1.23 -9.81
CA ASP A 147 -9.72 -2.64 -9.76
C ASP A 147 -9.92 -3.14 -8.32
N LYS A 148 -9.28 -2.47 -7.35
CA LYS A 148 -9.35 -2.87 -5.94
C LYS A 148 -9.23 -1.67 -5.01
N ILE A 149 -10.04 -1.67 -3.95
CA ILE A 149 -9.89 -0.74 -2.81
C ILE A 149 -9.37 -1.51 -1.59
N SER A 150 -8.29 -1.03 -1.00
CA SER A 150 -7.75 -1.53 0.27
C SER A 150 -7.86 -0.46 1.34
N PHE A 151 -8.70 -0.70 2.34
CA PHE A 151 -9.08 0.27 3.36
C PHE A 151 -8.61 -0.12 4.77
N THR A 152 -8.16 0.86 5.54
CA THR A 152 -8.01 0.78 7.00
C THR A 152 -8.53 2.08 7.61
N GLY A 153 -9.54 2.00 8.46
CA GLY A 153 -10.18 3.13 9.10
C GLY A 153 -11.39 2.71 9.94
N SER A 154 -12.36 3.61 10.10
CA SER A 154 -13.55 3.34 10.91
C SER A 154 -14.50 2.35 10.22
N GLN A 155 -15.24 1.58 11.02
CA GLN A 155 -16.26 0.66 10.54
C GLN A 155 -17.29 1.37 9.64
N ARG A 156 -17.73 2.56 10.03
CA ARG A 156 -18.70 3.36 9.25
C ARG A 156 -18.20 3.63 7.82
N VAL A 157 -16.96 4.09 7.66
CA VAL A 157 -16.39 4.36 6.32
C VAL A 157 -16.20 3.06 5.55
N GLY A 158 -15.75 1.99 6.22
CA GLY A 158 -15.63 0.67 5.60
C GLY A 158 -16.94 0.18 5.00
N GLN A 159 -18.05 0.33 5.72
CA GLN A 159 -19.38 -0.03 5.21
C GLN A 159 -19.80 0.80 3.99
N ILE A 160 -19.50 2.11 3.98
CA ILE A 160 -19.78 2.97 2.83
C ILE A 160 -19.00 2.49 1.60
N LEU A 161 -17.70 2.23 1.75
CA LEU A 161 -16.86 1.74 0.66
C LEU A 161 -17.30 0.37 0.16
N MET A 162 -17.65 -0.56 1.05
CA MET A 162 -18.15 -1.90 0.67
C MET A 162 -19.46 -1.81 -0.13
N ARG A 163 -20.39 -0.95 0.28
CA ARG A 163 -21.66 -0.76 -0.44
C ARG A 163 -21.47 -0.11 -1.82
N GLY A 164 -20.51 0.80 -1.92
CA GLY A 164 -20.22 1.50 -3.18
C GLY A 164 -19.40 0.66 -4.15
N ALA A 165 -18.71 -0.38 -3.68
CA ALA A 165 -17.87 -1.26 -4.50
C ALA A 165 -18.61 -2.55 -4.94
N ALA A 166 -19.82 -2.79 -4.47
CA ALA A 166 -20.68 -3.91 -4.85
C ALA A 166 -21.49 -3.58 -6.09
#